data_7d03f055d3314b384c0982ec586e7f0c
#
_entry.id   7d03f055d3314b384c0982ec586e7f0c
#
_cell.length_a   1.000
_cell.length_b   1.000
_cell.length_c   1.000
_cell.angle_alpha   90.00
_cell.angle_beta   90.00
_cell.angle_gamma   90.00
#
_symmetry.space_group_name_H-M   'P 1'
#
loop_
_entity.id
_entity.type
_entity.pdbx_description
1 polymer ?
#
loop_
_entity_poly.entity_id
_entity_poly.type
_entity_poly.pdbx_seq_one_letter_code
_entity_poly.pdbx_strand_id
1 'polypeptide(L)'
;MPRGPTTKETDKRTCSRNHSICRYFPGDTVSDVISLSEASEIVIGGCSSLAPIKVDCRLMSGRVVAQDVVATEFVPPFANTAVDGFAVRAQDVDKPGVELEVLGVIGAGHVAEYQIGVGQSARIMTGAPMPRGADAVVMIEDATVLSASRVRCNKAAKIGDAVREIGEDVRAGDVVF
;
A
#
# COMPACT_ATOMS: atom_id res chain seq x y z
N MET A 1 -18.85 -84.68 -10.32
CA MET A 1 -17.82 -83.77 -10.83
C MET A 1 -18.30 -82.31 -10.63
N PRO A 2 -17.75 -81.59 -9.66
CA PRO A 2 -18.07 -80.16 -9.50
C PRO A 2 -17.01 -79.31 -10.23
N ARG A 3 -17.48 -78.32 -10.92
CA ARG A 3 -16.65 -77.33 -11.62
C ARG A 3 -16.14 -76.27 -10.62
N GLY A 4 -14.82 -76.07 -10.61
CA GLY A 4 -14.17 -75.01 -9.82
C GLY A 4 -14.50 -73.56 -10.26
N PRO A 5 -14.27 -72.59 -9.37
CA PRO A 5 -14.59 -71.21 -9.64
C PRO A 5 -13.54 -70.55 -10.53
N THR A 6 -14.04 -69.85 -11.53
CA THR A 6 -13.27 -68.98 -12.43
C THR A 6 -12.82 -67.73 -11.70
N THR A 7 -11.51 -67.56 -11.53
CA THR A 7 -10.87 -66.30 -11.10
C THR A 7 -11.08 -65.21 -12.15
N LYS A 8 -11.73 -64.11 -11.75
CA LYS A 8 -11.77 -62.87 -12.54
C LYS A 8 -10.46 -62.14 -12.36
N GLU A 9 -9.76 -62.01 -13.45
CA GLU A 9 -8.57 -61.22 -13.61
C GLU A 9 -8.93 -59.74 -13.50
N THR A 10 -8.39 -59.06 -12.48
CA THR A 10 -8.59 -57.62 -12.28
C THR A 10 -7.59 -56.85 -13.15
N ASP A 11 -8.17 -56.12 -14.08
CA ASP A 11 -7.55 -55.20 -15.03
C ASP A 11 -6.68 -54.14 -14.31
N LYS A 12 -5.39 -54.29 -14.40
CA LYS A 12 -4.41 -53.29 -13.94
C LYS A 12 -4.30 -52.20 -14.97
N ARG A 13 -5.11 -51.14 -14.82
CA ARG A 13 -4.84 -49.89 -15.53
C ARG A 13 -3.67 -49.16 -14.88
N THR A 14 -2.53 -49.27 -15.52
CA THR A 14 -1.34 -48.49 -15.23
C THR A 14 -1.59 -47.01 -15.57
N CYS A 15 -1.69 -46.18 -14.57
CA CYS A 15 -1.60 -44.77 -14.72
C CYS A 15 -0.12 -44.36 -14.78
N SER A 16 0.38 -44.16 -15.98
CA SER A 16 1.73 -43.64 -16.21
C SER A 16 1.66 -42.11 -16.37
N ARG A 17 2.01 -41.39 -15.31
CA ARG A 17 2.68 -40.06 -15.38
C ARG A 17 2.94 -39.59 -13.95
N ASN A 18 4.22 -39.46 -13.66
CA ASN A 18 4.83 -38.73 -12.55
C ASN A 18 3.89 -37.85 -11.70
N HIS A 19 3.36 -38.35 -10.63
CA HIS A 19 3.10 -37.64 -9.39
C HIS A 19 2.88 -38.63 -8.28
N SER A 20 3.80 -38.72 -7.35
CA SER A 20 3.81 -39.58 -6.18
C SER A 20 2.79 -39.13 -5.14
N ILE A 21 1.52 -39.09 -5.46
CA ILE A 21 0.45 -38.91 -4.46
C ILE A 21 -0.79 -39.64 -4.93
N CYS A 22 -0.75 -40.98 -4.80
CA CYS A 22 -1.91 -41.82 -4.63
C CYS A 22 -1.46 -43.07 -3.91
N ARG A 23 -1.20 -42.98 -2.61
CA ARG A 23 -1.26 -44.20 -1.75
C ARG A 23 -2.74 -44.46 -1.46
N TYR A 24 -3.36 -45.24 -2.32
CA TYR A 24 -4.61 -45.90 -2.00
C TYR A 24 -4.29 -46.93 -0.89
N PHE A 25 -4.82 -46.74 0.30
CA PHE A 25 -4.75 -47.72 1.37
C PHE A 25 -5.81 -48.77 1.09
N PRO A 26 -5.43 -50.00 0.75
CA PRO A 26 -6.42 -51.09 0.59
C PRO A 26 -6.81 -51.56 2.00
N GLY A 27 -8.01 -51.24 2.41
CA GLY A 27 -8.55 -51.80 3.66
C GLY A 27 -9.68 -51.05 4.33
N ASP A 28 -9.84 -49.75 4.06
CA ASP A 28 -10.90 -48.99 4.70
C ASP A 28 -12.12 -48.89 3.78
N THR A 29 -13.20 -49.55 4.21
CA THR A 29 -14.53 -49.30 3.66
C THR A 29 -14.88 -47.84 3.98
N VAL A 30 -15.05 -47.00 2.96
CA VAL A 30 -15.58 -45.62 3.11
C VAL A 30 -17.02 -45.76 3.60
N SER A 31 -17.21 -45.85 4.92
CA SER A 31 -18.52 -46.03 5.55
C SER A 31 -19.13 -44.72 6.02
N ASP A 32 -18.33 -43.66 6.11
CA ASP A 32 -18.80 -42.38 6.66
C ASP A 32 -18.60 -41.23 5.67
N VAL A 33 -19.70 -40.54 5.37
CA VAL A 33 -19.67 -39.25 4.67
C VAL A 33 -19.12 -38.20 5.65
N ILE A 34 -17.96 -37.66 5.34
CA ILE A 34 -17.38 -36.57 6.13
C ILE A 34 -17.92 -35.22 5.67
N SER A 35 -17.99 -34.28 6.59
CA SER A 35 -18.36 -32.89 6.26
C SER A 35 -17.26 -32.21 5.43
N LEU A 36 -17.62 -31.14 4.72
CA LEU A 36 -16.66 -30.31 3.96
C LEU A 36 -15.56 -29.76 4.88
N SER A 37 -15.90 -29.39 6.11
CA SER A 37 -14.93 -28.90 7.10
C SER A 37 -13.92 -29.97 7.47
N GLU A 38 -14.37 -31.18 7.79
CA GLU A 38 -13.48 -32.31 8.10
C GLU A 38 -12.59 -32.71 6.92
N ALA A 39 -13.16 -32.71 5.70
CA ALA A 39 -12.37 -32.95 4.49
C ALA A 39 -11.28 -31.91 4.30
N SER A 40 -11.60 -30.63 4.52
CA SER A 40 -10.65 -29.52 4.42
C SER A 40 -9.55 -29.63 5.47
N GLU A 41 -9.88 -29.95 6.71
CA GLU A 41 -8.91 -30.15 7.79
C GLU A 41 -7.95 -31.31 7.48
N ILE A 42 -8.46 -32.45 6.98
CA ILE A 42 -7.64 -33.59 6.59
C ILE A 42 -6.69 -33.22 5.46
N VAL A 43 -7.17 -32.53 4.43
CA VAL A 43 -6.34 -32.09 3.29
C VAL A 43 -5.27 -31.09 3.73
N ILE A 44 -5.66 -30.05 4.48
CA ILE A 44 -4.73 -29.03 4.97
C ILE A 44 -3.72 -29.64 5.95
N GLY A 45 -4.17 -30.51 6.87
CA GLY A 45 -3.30 -31.20 7.81
C GLY A 45 -2.29 -32.13 7.15
N GLY A 46 -2.60 -32.66 5.96
CA GLY A 46 -1.69 -33.47 5.14
C GLY A 46 -0.71 -32.66 4.30
N CYS A 47 -0.88 -31.34 4.22
CA CYS A 47 0.01 -30.47 3.48
C CYS A 47 1.13 -29.96 4.38
N SER A 48 2.36 -29.99 3.90
CA SER A 48 3.50 -29.31 4.53
C SER A 48 3.80 -27.99 3.83
N SER A 49 4.18 -26.97 4.61
CA SER A 49 4.65 -25.71 4.04
C SER A 49 5.93 -25.94 3.23
N LEU A 50 6.02 -25.27 2.09
CA LEU A 50 7.23 -25.27 1.29
C LEU A 50 8.35 -24.50 2.02
N ALA A 51 9.58 -24.87 1.79
CA ALA A 51 10.72 -24.13 2.31
C ALA A 51 10.77 -22.72 1.69
N PRO A 52 11.00 -21.67 2.50
CA PRO A 52 11.11 -20.32 1.97
C PRO A 52 12.36 -20.16 1.08
N ILE A 53 12.23 -19.40 0.01
CA ILE A 53 13.31 -19.09 -0.90
C ILE A 53 13.47 -17.57 -1.05
N LYS A 54 14.69 -17.10 -1.28
CA LYS A 54 14.94 -15.69 -1.64
C LYS A 54 14.73 -15.51 -3.14
N VAL A 55 13.93 -14.52 -3.49
CA VAL A 55 13.59 -14.21 -4.90
C VAL A 55 13.78 -12.71 -5.12
N ASP A 56 14.29 -12.34 -6.28
CA ASP A 56 14.32 -10.94 -6.72
C ASP A 56 12.89 -10.38 -6.76
N CYS A 57 12.69 -9.17 -6.23
CA CYS A 57 11.36 -8.54 -6.14
C CYS A 57 10.66 -8.44 -7.52
N ARG A 58 11.42 -8.32 -8.61
CA ARG A 58 10.88 -8.32 -9.97
C ARG A 58 10.29 -9.66 -10.42
N LEU A 59 10.59 -10.75 -9.71
CA LEU A 59 10.15 -12.11 -10.02
C LEU A 59 9.17 -12.67 -8.97
N MET A 60 8.67 -11.84 -8.05
CA MET A 60 7.84 -12.30 -6.95
C MET A 60 6.34 -12.38 -7.28
N SER A 61 5.93 -11.89 -8.44
CA SER A 61 4.52 -11.98 -8.87
C SER A 61 4.02 -13.42 -8.85
N GLY A 62 2.86 -13.66 -8.25
CA GLY A 62 2.25 -14.98 -8.10
C GLY A 62 2.87 -15.86 -7.00
N ARG A 63 3.74 -15.33 -6.16
CA ARG A 63 4.32 -16.03 -5.01
C ARG A 63 3.65 -15.60 -3.70
N VAL A 64 3.76 -16.46 -2.70
CA VAL A 64 3.27 -16.21 -1.35
C VAL A 64 4.43 -15.75 -0.48
N VAL A 65 4.22 -14.69 0.28
CA VAL A 65 5.22 -14.15 1.23
C VAL A 65 5.40 -15.15 2.37
N ALA A 66 6.66 -15.49 2.68
CA ALA A 66 6.99 -16.48 3.70
C ALA A 66 7.18 -15.86 5.10
N GLN A 67 7.32 -14.55 5.19
CA GLN A 67 7.44 -13.81 6.45
C GLN A 67 6.90 -12.39 6.24
N ASP A 68 6.50 -11.75 7.32
CA ASP A 68 6.01 -10.39 7.28
C ASP A 68 7.03 -9.45 6.63
N VAL A 69 6.55 -8.58 5.75
CA VAL A 69 7.34 -7.49 5.18
C VAL A 69 7.05 -6.24 5.97
N VAL A 70 8.06 -5.75 6.67
CA VAL A 70 7.96 -4.58 7.54
C VAL A 70 8.55 -3.37 6.83
N ALA A 71 7.82 -2.25 6.84
CA ALA A 71 8.29 -0.99 6.30
C ALA A 71 9.51 -0.49 7.10
N THR A 72 10.56 -0.10 6.40
CA THR A 72 11.77 0.47 7.01
C THR A 72 11.78 1.99 7.04
N GLU A 73 10.89 2.63 6.27
CA GLU A 73 10.81 4.07 6.09
C GLU A 73 9.36 4.55 6.19
N PHE A 74 9.21 5.84 6.44
CA PHE A 74 7.91 6.50 6.40
C PHE A 74 7.46 6.79 4.95
N VAL A 75 6.16 6.69 4.67
CA VAL A 75 5.57 7.11 3.39
C VAL A 75 4.41 8.06 3.69
N PRO A 76 4.49 9.33 3.29
CA PRO A 76 5.66 10.01 2.72
C PRO A 76 6.78 10.20 3.76
N PRO A 77 8.06 10.37 3.34
CA PRO A 77 9.19 10.50 4.26
C PRO A 77 9.31 11.88 4.92
N PHE A 78 8.54 12.85 4.48
CA PHE A 78 8.44 14.22 5.02
C PHE A 78 7.05 14.79 4.76
N ALA A 79 6.65 15.81 5.53
CA ALA A 79 5.41 16.54 5.29
C ALA A 79 5.47 17.25 3.92
N ASN A 80 4.46 17.01 3.09
CA ASN A 80 4.39 17.55 1.73
C ASN A 80 2.98 18.03 1.40
N THR A 81 2.83 18.68 0.24
CA THR A 81 1.50 19.07 -0.23
C THR A 81 0.88 18.00 -1.13
N ALA A 82 -0.42 17.82 -0.97
CA ALA A 82 -1.24 16.94 -1.83
C ALA A 82 -1.66 17.61 -3.15
N VAL A 83 -1.50 18.93 -3.26
CA VAL A 83 -2.04 19.76 -4.36
C VAL A 83 -1.06 20.84 -4.80
N ASP A 84 -1.30 21.42 -5.96
CA ASP A 84 -0.65 22.65 -6.38
C ASP A 84 -1.33 23.85 -5.70
N GLY A 85 -0.54 24.78 -5.19
CA GLY A 85 -1.11 25.90 -4.46
C GLY A 85 -0.08 26.86 -3.89
N PHE A 86 -0.42 27.43 -2.75
CA PHE A 86 0.41 28.37 -2.00
C PHE A 86 0.54 27.89 -0.55
N ALA A 87 1.76 27.59 -0.15
CA ALA A 87 2.09 27.28 1.25
C ALA A 87 1.99 28.56 2.07
N VAL A 88 1.19 28.53 3.12
CA VAL A 88 0.81 29.69 3.95
C VAL A 88 0.85 29.32 5.43
N ARG A 89 0.83 30.33 6.27
CA ARG A 89 0.47 30.20 7.68
C ARG A 89 -1.05 30.35 7.78
N ALA A 90 -1.74 29.34 8.26
CA ALA A 90 -3.20 29.35 8.36
C ALA A 90 -3.74 30.57 9.13
N GLN A 91 -3.02 30.99 10.19
CA GLN A 91 -3.38 32.15 10.98
C GLN A 91 -3.36 33.48 10.20
N ASP A 92 -2.61 33.55 9.09
CA ASP A 92 -2.56 34.74 8.24
C ASP A 92 -3.66 34.71 7.17
N VAL A 93 -4.38 33.58 7.01
CA VAL A 93 -5.45 33.36 6.03
C VAL A 93 -6.73 32.91 6.74
N ASP A 94 -7.09 33.60 7.82
CA ASP A 94 -8.27 33.30 8.65
C ASP A 94 -9.61 33.62 7.96
N LYS A 95 -9.56 34.37 6.86
CA LYS A 95 -10.72 34.81 6.06
C LYS A 95 -10.39 34.93 4.56
N PRO A 96 -11.41 34.88 3.69
CA PRO A 96 -11.23 35.14 2.26
C PRO A 96 -10.75 36.54 1.96
N GLY A 97 -9.97 36.70 0.88
CA GLY A 97 -9.53 37.98 0.33
C GLY A 97 -8.20 38.48 0.88
N VAL A 98 -7.52 37.72 1.73
CA VAL A 98 -6.19 38.07 2.24
C VAL A 98 -5.17 38.01 1.13
N GLU A 99 -4.30 39.03 1.07
CA GLU A 99 -3.20 39.09 0.13
C GLU A 99 -1.88 38.82 0.83
N LEU A 100 -1.05 37.97 0.19
CA LEU A 100 0.24 37.54 0.70
C LEU A 100 1.34 37.80 -0.31
N GLU A 101 2.54 38.09 0.19
CA GLU A 101 3.77 38.12 -0.60
C GLU A 101 4.19 36.71 -0.99
N VAL A 102 4.56 36.48 -2.25
CA VAL A 102 5.08 35.20 -2.75
C VAL A 102 6.61 35.25 -2.78
N LEU A 103 7.27 34.49 -1.92
CA LEU A 103 8.74 34.50 -1.81
C LEU A 103 9.42 33.70 -2.92
N GLY A 104 8.73 32.72 -3.49
CA GLY A 104 9.30 31.86 -4.53
C GLY A 104 8.42 30.68 -4.87
N VAL A 105 8.99 29.73 -5.61
CA VAL A 105 8.33 28.49 -6.04
C VAL A 105 9.10 27.29 -5.50
N ILE A 106 8.38 26.34 -4.92
CA ILE A 106 8.92 25.09 -4.38
C ILE A 106 8.41 23.94 -5.25
N GLY A 107 9.29 23.35 -6.04
CA GLY A 107 9.00 22.16 -6.84
C GLY A 107 9.23 20.87 -6.09
N ALA A 108 8.66 19.77 -6.59
CA ALA A 108 8.95 18.44 -6.07
C ALA A 108 10.48 18.17 -6.10
N GLY A 109 10.99 17.60 -5.00
CA GLY A 109 12.43 17.32 -4.84
C GLY A 109 13.30 18.54 -4.49
N HIS A 110 12.72 19.72 -4.28
CA HIS A 110 13.44 20.92 -3.86
C HIS A 110 12.99 21.35 -2.46
N VAL A 111 13.94 21.70 -1.62
CA VAL A 111 13.68 22.23 -0.27
C VAL A 111 13.84 23.75 -0.31
N ALA A 112 12.87 24.48 0.25
CA ALA A 112 12.98 25.94 0.37
C ALA A 112 14.11 26.31 1.35
N GLU A 113 14.97 27.23 0.94
CA GLU A 113 16.07 27.76 1.81
C GLU A 113 15.58 28.90 2.70
N TYR A 114 14.31 29.31 2.56
CA TYR A 114 13.67 30.39 3.34
C TYR A 114 12.56 29.84 4.23
N GLN A 115 12.14 30.65 5.18
CA GLN A 115 11.01 30.38 6.08
C GLN A 115 9.86 31.32 5.74
N ILE A 116 8.62 30.81 5.78
CA ILE A 116 7.41 31.61 5.62
C ILE A 116 7.15 32.40 6.90
N GLY A 117 7.21 33.71 6.79
CA GLY A 117 6.89 34.67 7.84
C GLY A 117 5.44 35.16 7.77
N VAL A 118 5.12 36.16 8.63
CA VAL A 118 3.80 36.82 8.65
C VAL A 118 3.52 37.51 7.32
N GLY A 119 2.34 37.29 6.73
CA GLY A 119 1.93 37.90 5.46
C GLY A 119 2.67 37.37 4.23
N GLN A 120 3.40 36.27 4.37
CA GLN A 120 4.18 35.65 3.29
C GLN A 120 3.61 34.28 2.90
N SER A 121 3.96 33.87 1.69
CA SER A 121 3.60 32.57 1.10
C SER A 121 4.71 32.09 0.16
N ALA A 122 4.62 30.84 -0.27
CA ALA A 122 5.40 30.32 -1.38
C ALA A 122 4.49 29.51 -2.30
N ARG A 123 4.64 29.67 -3.61
CA ARG A 123 4.02 28.76 -4.55
C ARG A 123 4.59 27.36 -4.35
N ILE A 124 3.74 26.36 -4.21
CA ILE A 124 4.16 24.99 -3.95
C ILE A 124 3.49 24.05 -4.94
N MET A 125 4.23 23.05 -5.39
CA MET A 125 3.77 22.05 -6.34
C MET A 125 3.51 20.72 -5.62
N THR A 126 2.57 19.95 -6.12
CA THR A 126 2.21 18.62 -5.60
C THR A 126 3.45 17.77 -5.31
N GLY A 127 3.51 17.19 -4.11
CA GLY A 127 4.63 16.37 -3.65
C GLY A 127 5.86 17.16 -3.17
N ALA A 128 5.85 18.48 -3.26
CA ALA A 128 6.94 19.31 -2.72
C ALA A 128 6.88 19.35 -1.18
N PRO A 129 8.04 19.37 -0.50
CA PRO A 129 8.11 19.46 0.94
C PRO A 129 7.56 20.80 1.45
N MET A 130 6.85 20.73 2.58
CA MET A 130 6.34 21.94 3.25
C MET A 130 7.51 22.82 3.71
N PRO A 131 7.51 24.12 3.36
CA PRO A 131 8.52 25.04 3.83
C PRO A 131 8.35 25.34 5.31
N ARG A 132 9.45 25.63 5.99
CA ARG A 132 9.40 26.06 7.40
C ARG A 132 8.47 27.24 7.58
N GLY A 133 7.66 27.23 8.63
CA GLY A 133 6.74 28.31 8.99
C GLY A 133 5.39 28.23 8.31
N ALA A 134 5.22 27.46 7.24
CA ALA A 134 3.90 27.15 6.69
C ALA A 134 3.31 25.91 7.38
N ASP A 135 1.99 25.93 7.58
CA ASP A 135 1.19 24.87 8.22
C ASP A 135 -0.08 24.54 7.45
N ALA A 136 -0.29 25.17 6.28
CA ALA A 136 -1.41 24.91 5.38
C ALA A 136 -1.03 25.22 3.93
N VAL A 137 -1.82 24.70 2.99
CA VAL A 137 -1.75 25.06 1.57
C VAL A 137 -3.11 25.53 1.07
N VAL A 138 -3.17 26.73 0.52
CA VAL A 138 -4.31 27.22 -0.26
C VAL A 138 -4.18 26.71 -1.67
N MET A 139 -5.17 25.94 -2.14
CA MET A 139 -5.17 25.39 -3.49
C MET A 139 -5.13 26.49 -4.55
N ILE A 140 -4.54 26.24 -5.70
CA ILE A 140 -4.43 27.24 -6.76
C ILE A 140 -5.79 27.71 -7.25
N GLU A 141 -6.80 26.85 -7.22
CA GLU A 141 -8.19 27.14 -7.59
C GLU A 141 -8.85 28.14 -6.61
N ASP A 142 -8.40 28.14 -5.36
CA ASP A 142 -8.86 29.01 -4.29
C ASP A 142 -7.98 30.28 -4.15
N ALA A 143 -7.12 30.56 -5.13
CA ALA A 143 -6.21 31.69 -5.12
C ALA A 143 -6.32 32.50 -6.41
N THR A 144 -6.00 33.79 -6.31
CA THR A 144 -5.88 34.71 -7.47
C THR A 144 -4.46 35.30 -7.49
N VAL A 145 -3.68 34.99 -8.52
CA VAL A 145 -2.35 35.52 -8.70
C VAL A 145 -2.49 36.99 -9.16
N LEU A 146 -2.03 37.93 -8.35
CA LEU A 146 -2.10 39.36 -8.61
C LEU A 146 -0.86 39.86 -9.36
N SER A 147 0.30 39.28 -9.05
CA SER A 147 1.59 39.55 -9.71
C SER A 147 2.55 38.36 -9.48
N ALA A 148 3.76 38.47 -10.00
CA ALA A 148 4.82 37.48 -9.74
C ALA A 148 5.16 37.33 -8.25
N SER A 149 4.92 38.37 -7.44
CA SER A 149 5.25 38.42 -6.02
C SER A 149 4.03 38.56 -5.10
N ARG A 150 2.80 38.47 -5.60
CA ARG A 150 1.59 38.60 -4.78
C ARG A 150 0.48 37.68 -5.20
N VAL A 151 -0.16 37.10 -4.21
CA VAL A 151 -1.33 36.22 -4.36
C VAL A 151 -2.44 36.66 -3.40
N ARG A 152 -3.69 36.56 -3.83
CA ARG A 152 -4.87 36.70 -2.98
C ARG A 152 -5.48 35.34 -2.72
N CYS A 153 -5.64 34.97 -1.45
CA CYS A 153 -6.34 33.80 -1.02
C CYS A 153 -7.85 34.04 -0.99
N ASN A 154 -8.61 33.37 -1.81
CA ASN A 154 -10.07 33.57 -1.93
C ASN A 154 -10.85 32.73 -0.92
N LYS A 155 -10.17 31.85 -0.15
CA LYS A 155 -10.72 30.98 0.88
C LYS A 155 -9.84 31.03 2.11
N ALA A 156 -10.45 30.92 3.30
CA ALA A 156 -9.72 30.74 4.55
C ALA A 156 -9.04 29.37 4.60
N ALA A 157 -7.88 29.30 5.24
CA ALA A 157 -7.14 28.07 5.46
C ALA A 157 -7.12 27.70 6.94
N LYS A 158 -7.11 26.40 7.23
CA LYS A 158 -6.91 25.83 8.56
C LYS A 158 -5.59 25.11 8.59
N ILE A 159 -5.00 24.98 9.78
CA ILE A 159 -3.80 24.15 9.99
C ILE A 159 -4.06 22.73 9.46
N GLY A 160 -3.13 22.23 8.65
CA GLY A 160 -3.20 20.91 8.01
C GLY A 160 -3.96 20.87 6.68
N ASP A 161 -4.62 21.95 6.24
CA ASP A 161 -5.33 21.96 4.96
C ASP A 161 -4.37 21.65 3.80
N ALA A 162 -4.67 20.60 3.04
CA ALA A 162 -3.90 20.08 1.91
C ALA A 162 -2.43 19.72 2.21
N VAL A 163 -2.11 19.49 3.47
CA VAL A 163 -0.80 18.97 3.94
C VAL A 163 -0.93 17.49 4.20
N ARG A 164 0.01 16.72 3.69
CA ARG A 164 0.20 15.31 4.03
C ARG A 164 1.32 15.18 5.05
N GLU A 165 1.01 14.55 6.15
CA GLU A 165 1.97 14.36 7.24
C GLU A 165 2.97 13.24 6.93
N ILE A 166 4.13 13.30 7.60
CA ILE A 166 5.12 12.22 7.54
C ILE A 166 4.50 10.90 8.02
N GLY A 167 4.65 9.84 7.20
CA GLY A 167 4.14 8.51 7.53
C GLY A 167 2.61 8.41 7.54
N GLU A 168 1.92 9.28 6.82
CA GLU A 168 0.46 9.25 6.73
C GLU A 168 -0.04 7.94 6.10
N ASP A 169 0.64 7.43 5.07
CA ASP A 169 0.27 6.19 4.40
C ASP A 169 0.88 4.96 5.10
N VAL A 170 2.18 5.01 5.42
CA VAL A 170 2.92 3.91 6.02
C VAL A 170 3.96 4.46 7.00
N ARG A 171 4.03 3.87 8.18
CA ARG A 171 5.04 4.21 9.19
C ARG A 171 6.15 3.17 9.21
N ALA A 172 7.37 3.60 9.53
CA ALA A 172 8.45 2.67 9.79
C ALA A 172 8.05 1.71 10.93
N GLY A 173 8.15 0.42 10.70
CA GLY A 173 7.70 -0.64 11.60
C GLY A 173 6.32 -1.23 11.26
N ASP A 174 5.55 -0.64 10.37
CA ASP A 174 4.27 -1.21 9.94
C ASP A 174 4.49 -2.48 9.11
N VAL A 175 3.67 -3.48 9.35
CA VAL A 175 3.60 -4.68 8.49
C VAL A 175 2.78 -4.32 7.26
N VAL A 176 3.42 -4.41 6.08
CA VAL A 176 2.80 -4.03 4.81
C VAL A 176 2.32 -5.23 4.00
N PHE A 177 2.86 -6.43 4.31
CA PHE A 177 2.42 -7.74 3.75
C PHE A 177 2.61 -8.84 4.78
#